data_91d7a25c238842c2b605c4f65a20c086
#
_entry.id   91d7a25c238842c2b605c4f65a20c086
#
_cell.length_a   1.000
_cell.length_b   1.000
_cell.length_c   1.000
_cell.angle_alpha   90.00
_cell.angle_beta   90.00
_cell.angle_gamma   90.00
#
_symmetry.space_group_name_H-M   'P 1'
#
loop_
_entity.id
_entity.type
_entity.pdbx_description
1 polymer ?
#
loop_
_entity_poly.entity_id
_entity_poly.type
_entity_poly.pdbx_seq_one_letter_code
_entity_poly.pdbx_strand_id
1 'polypeptide(L)' 'MHLDVVVEDLDASVVRAVAAGAKLERGAETKVWGRIVILADPFGHGFCLLEFTGRGYDEVPSTR' A
#
# COMPACT_ATOMS: atom_id res chain seq x y z
N MET A 1 -5.23 -7.44 13.22
CA MET A 1 -6.06 -6.56 12.40
C MET A 1 -5.31 -6.12 11.17
N HIS A 2 -5.99 -6.05 10.05
CA HIS A 2 -5.38 -5.73 8.77
C HIS A 2 -5.85 -4.36 8.31
N LEU A 3 -4.93 -3.49 7.98
CA LEU A 3 -5.25 -2.14 7.56
C LEU A 3 -4.77 -1.91 6.13
N ASP A 4 -5.67 -1.50 5.27
CA ASP A 4 -5.35 -1.17 3.89
C ASP A 4 -5.50 0.32 3.70
N VAL A 5 -4.46 0.96 3.18
CA VAL A 5 -4.46 2.41 2.97
C VAL A 5 -4.24 2.68 1.49
N VAL A 6 -5.17 3.38 0.87
CA VAL A 6 -5.05 3.75 -0.54
C VAL A 6 -4.29 5.05 -0.64
N VAL A 7 -3.28 5.07 -1.50
CA VAL A 7 -2.43 6.25 -1.67
C VAL A 7 -2.32 6.57 -3.16
N GLU A 8 -1.97 7.81 -3.46
CA GLU A 8 -1.83 8.24 -4.85
C GLU A 8 -0.46 7.93 -5.41
N ASP A 9 0.55 7.97 -4.57
CA ASP A 9 1.92 7.72 -5.00
C ASP A 9 2.52 6.69 -4.06
N LEU A 10 2.54 5.44 -4.51
CA LEU A 10 2.98 4.34 -3.66
C LEU A 10 4.44 4.50 -3.26
N ASP A 11 5.29 4.85 -4.22
CA ASP A 11 6.71 4.95 -3.93
C ASP A 11 7.00 6.01 -2.89
N ALA A 12 6.40 7.18 -3.03
CA ALA A 12 6.59 8.24 -2.05
C ALA A 12 6.02 7.86 -0.70
N SER A 13 4.89 7.16 -0.70
CA SER A 13 4.27 6.74 0.55
C SER A 13 5.13 5.73 1.29
N VAL A 14 5.74 4.81 0.55
CA VAL A 14 6.64 3.83 1.16
C VAL A 14 7.84 4.54 1.79
N VAL A 15 8.43 5.50 1.06
CA VAL A 15 9.57 6.23 1.59
C VAL A 15 9.20 6.93 2.90
N ARG A 16 8.03 7.57 2.91
CA ARG A 16 7.60 8.26 4.12
C ARG A 16 7.32 7.30 5.26
N ALA A 17 6.72 6.16 4.96
CA ALA A 17 6.42 5.19 5.99
C ALA A 17 7.69 4.63 6.61
N VAL A 18 8.67 4.29 5.77
CA VAL A 18 9.92 3.76 6.27
C VAL A 18 10.66 4.81 7.08
N ALA A 19 10.62 6.07 6.62
CA ALA A 19 11.26 7.15 7.37
C ALA A 19 10.61 7.33 8.74
N ALA A 20 9.34 6.98 8.86
CA ALA A 20 8.63 7.09 10.13
C ALA A 20 8.80 5.85 11.01
N GLY A 21 9.56 4.86 10.56
CA GLY A 21 9.83 3.70 11.38
C GLY A 21 9.22 2.40 10.90
N ALA A 22 8.47 2.42 9.83
CA ALA A 22 7.86 1.19 9.33
C ALA A 22 8.92 0.31 8.66
N LYS A 23 8.67 -0.97 8.70
CA LYS A 23 9.55 -1.94 8.08
C LYS A 23 8.88 -2.53 6.86
N LEU A 24 9.63 -2.60 5.76
CA LEU A 24 9.12 -3.18 4.53
C LEU A 24 9.10 -4.70 4.67
N GLU A 25 7.91 -5.27 4.64
CA GLU A 25 7.78 -6.72 4.76
C GLU A 25 7.78 -7.38 3.40
N ARG A 26 7.14 -6.76 2.42
CA ARG A 26 7.09 -7.31 1.08
C ARG A 26 7.09 -6.15 0.10
N GLY A 27 7.98 -6.21 -0.88
CA GLY A 27 8.09 -5.16 -1.87
C GLY A 27 6.86 -5.05 -2.75
N ALA A 28 6.87 -4.05 -3.60
CA ALA A 28 5.72 -3.76 -4.43
C ALA A 28 5.40 -4.92 -5.36
N GLU A 29 4.12 -5.30 -5.40
CA GLU A 29 3.60 -6.28 -6.32
C GLU A 29 2.62 -5.60 -7.25
N THR A 30 2.73 -5.89 -8.54
CA THR A 30 1.85 -5.30 -9.53
C THR A 30 0.63 -6.19 -9.69
N LYS A 31 -0.53 -5.58 -9.58
CA LYS A 31 -1.80 -6.24 -9.78
C LYS A 31 -2.50 -5.62 -10.97
N VAL A 32 -3.61 -6.24 -11.40
CA VAL A 32 -4.40 -5.71 -12.50
C VAL A 32 -4.85 -4.29 -12.19
N TRP A 33 -5.21 -4.02 -10.95
CA TRP A 33 -5.78 -2.74 -10.55
C TRP A 33 -4.73 -1.73 -10.09
N GLY A 34 -3.49 -2.16 -9.88
CA GLY A 34 -2.48 -1.25 -9.38
C GLY A 34 -1.35 -1.98 -8.71
N ARG A 35 -0.85 -1.42 -7.63
CA ARG A 35 0.26 -2.01 -6.90
C ARG A 35 -0.04 -2.06 -5.41
N ILE A 36 0.62 -2.98 -4.72
CA ILE A 36 0.44 -3.14 -3.29
C ILE A 36 1.80 -3.37 -2.63
N VAL A 37 1.99 -2.77 -1.47
CA VAL A 37 3.18 -2.99 -0.66
C VAL A 37 2.73 -3.34 0.76
N ILE A 38 3.42 -4.28 1.39
CA ILE A 38 3.10 -4.71 2.73
C ILE A 38 4.21 -4.25 3.66
N LEU A 39 3.82 -3.55 4.71
CA LEU A 39 4.76 -3.04 5.71
C LEU A 39 4.30 -3.42 7.10
N ALA A 40 5.17 -3.24 8.07
CA ALA A 40 4.84 -3.41 9.47
C ALA A 40 5.29 -2.16 10.22
N ASP A 41 4.50 -1.73 11.19
CA ASP A 41 4.90 -0.59 11.99
C ASP A 41 5.93 -1.02 13.04
N PRO A 42 6.50 -0.07 13.79
CA PRO A 42 7.53 -0.42 14.77
C PRO A 42 7.04 -1.35 15.86
N PHE A 43 5.75 -1.48 16.02
CA PHE A 43 5.17 -2.34 17.06
C PHE A 43 4.75 -3.70 16.50
N GLY A 44 5.06 -3.96 15.23
CA GLY A 44 4.77 -5.25 14.65
C GLY A 44 3.41 -5.40 13.98
N HIS A 45 2.67 -4.31 13.85
CA HIS A 45 1.37 -4.38 13.19
C HIS A 45 1.54 -4.22 11.69
N GLY A 46 0.99 -5.16 10.92
CA GLY A 46 1.09 -5.10 9.48
C GLY A 46 0.05 -4.20 8.87
N PHE A 47 0.41 -3.58 7.76
CA PHE A 47 -0.54 -2.79 6.99
C PHE A 47 -0.11 -2.79 5.54
N CYS A 48 -1.05 -2.47 4.65
CA CYS A 48 -0.81 -2.47 3.22
C CYS A 48 -1.03 -1.07 2.66
N LEU A 49 -0.17 -0.68 1.72
CA LEU A 49 -0.37 0.53 0.95
C LEU A 49 -0.78 0.11 -0.45
N LEU A 50 -1.85 0.69 -0.95
CA LEU A 50 -2.42 0.35 -2.24
C LEU A 50 -2.41 1.57 -3.14
N GLU A 51 -2.01 1.36 -4.40
CA GLU A 51 -2.04 2.42 -5.39
C GLU A 51 -2.84 1.91 -6.58
N PHE A 52 -3.95 2.55 -6.87
CA PHE A 52 -4.74 2.19 -8.04
C PHE A 52 -4.25 3.00 -9.22
N THR A 53 -4.12 2.34 -10.37
CA THR A 53 -3.62 3.00 -11.56
C THR A 53 -4.65 2.91 -12.66
N GLY A 54 -4.98 4.05 -13.24
CA GLY A 54 -5.78 4.13 -14.44
C GLY A 54 -7.05 3.33 -14.37
N ARG A 55 -7.16 2.37 -15.28
CA ARG A 55 -8.37 1.62 -15.44
C ARG A 55 -8.69 0.73 -14.28
N GLY A 56 -7.67 0.27 -13.57
CA GLY A 56 -7.90 -0.56 -12.43
C GLY A 56 -8.75 0.13 -11.39
N TYR A 57 -8.60 1.42 -11.30
CA TYR A 57 -9.34 2.18 -10.32
C TYR A 57 -10.84 2.10 -10.59
N ASP A 58 -11.21 2.14 -11.86
CA ASP A 58 -12.61 2.04 -12.22
C ASP A 58 -13.15 0.64 -12.10
N GLU A 59 -12.30 -0.34 -12.28
CA GLU A 59 -12.74 -1.72 -12.31
C GLU A 59 -12.80 -2.36 -10.96
N VAL A 60 -12.14 -1.77 -9.99
CA VAL A 60 -12.15 -2.32 -8.64
C VAL A 60 -13.45 -1.93 -7.98
N PRO A 61 -14.18 -2.88 -7.37
CA PRO A 61 -15.40 -2.54 -6.69
C PRO A 61 -15.12 -1.50 -5.63
N SER A 62 -16.04 -0.58 -5.50
CA SER A 62 -15.85 0.48 -4.56
C SER A 62 -15.79 -0.07 -3.15
N THR A 63 -14.78 0.30 -2.44
CA THR A 63 -14.67 -0.17 -1.08
C THR A 63 -14.68 0.95 -0.11
N ARG A 64 -14.90 2.08 -0.66
CA ARG A 64 -14.78 3.17 0.14
C ARG A 64 -15.86 3.79 0.45
#